data_6d10a78cc1ca7a94a557ab507a348f9d
#
_entry.id   6d10a78cc1ca7a94a557ab507a348f9d
#
_cell.length_a   1.000
_cell.length_b   1.000
_cell.length_c   1.000
_cell.angle_alpha   90.00
_cell.angle_beta   90.00
_cell.angle_gamma   90.00
#
_symmetry.space_group_name_H-M   'P 1'
#
loop_
_entity.id
_entity.type
_entity.pdbx_description
1 polymer ?
#
loop_
_entity_poly.entity_id
_entity_poly.type
_entity_poly.pdbx_seq_one_letter_code
_entity_poly.pdbx_strand_id
1 'polypeptide(L)'
;MSASREKKLRQDQTASGYVDPKAEKELKEKKAEKRSNVLYSVIAVLFVLVVAASFLWRSNVISRNATALTIDGETYNAAEVNFYYQNVYRGFLQSNSYFISYLGLDTNASLKSQTVNATAASMMGVEEGSSWHDYIMDNTVKQMTMIQRGLKQAQEEGYQFPASVQEQYEDSLNSLKTSAESTGMSVKAYLQRNLGAIMTEKVYNQQVLRMLQYQAYAQSYSDSLTYTDAELEAAYQADPKAYDKAAWEYVVVSGAADSTTDADGNTVQTTDEEQAAAKETAKATAEEILAAYNSGKSLESIAGNYEKATYYNTTDATYYDGVVGNWLFDDARKDGDTEILEVGTSYYVSLFHSRGREEYKTVDIRHILITPETGTKAQGDEGYEDEQTQLKAAARTKAEEILAQWKSGEATEDSFAQLALENSADGSKYDGGLYTRVTKGWAVEEFNDWCFDASRKDGDTGIVDTTYGSHVMYFVGYDLPAWAASVTSDLQEKATSEWSTALSENADVQQSDFGMKFVG
;
A
#
# COMPACT_ATOMS: atom_id res chain seq x y z
N MET A 1 -73.97 74.57 -18.46
CA MET A 1 -74.72 73.34 -18.82
C MET A 1 -74.92 72.52 -17.58
N SER A 2 -76.15 72.03 -17.29
CA SER A 2 -76.45 71.39 -16.03
C SER A 2 -75.85 69.92 -16.03
N ALA A 3 -75.36 69.51 -14.87
CA ALA A 3 -74.77 68.20 -14.59
C ALA A 3 -75.64 66.98 -15.08
N SER A 4 -76.97 67.25 -15.16
CA SER A 4 -77.94 66.27 -15.64
C SER A 4 -77.84 66.02 -17.16
N ARG A 5 -77.46 67.01 -17.95
CA ARG A 5 -77.32 66.91 -19.43
C ARG A 5 -75.97 66.16 -19.76
N GLU A 6 -74.96 66.37 -18.96
CA GLU A 6 -73.70 65.72 -19.11
C GLU A 6 -73.76 64.20 -18.75
N LYS A 7 -74.54 63.88 -17.74
CA LYS A 7 -74.81 62.50 -17.31
C LYS A 7 -75.59 61.70 -18.39
N LYS A 8 -76.56 62.36 -19.02
CA LYS A 8 -77.37 61.79 -20.09
C LYS A 8 -76.54 61.57 -21.38
N LEU A 9 -75.65 62.52 -21.73
CA LEU A 9 -74.73 62.42 -22.85
C LEU A 9 -73.71 61.24 -22.65
N ARG A 10 -73.25 61.08 -21.42
CA ARG A 10 -72.37 59.92 -21.10
C ARG A 10 -73.11 58.60 -21.13
N GLN A 11 -74.38 58.57 -20.72
CA GLN A 11 -75.20 57.35 -20.86
C GLN A 11 -75.52 56.99 -22.29
N ASP A 12 -75.84 57.94 -23.13
CA ASP A 12 -76.11 57.74 -24.56
C ASP A 12 -74.85 57.34 -25.35
N GLN A 13 -73.70 57.92 -24.97
CA GLN A 13 -72.39 57.49 -25.51
C GLN A 13 -72.02 56.03 -25.14
N THR A 14 -72.33 55.62 -23.90
CA THR A 14 -72.08 54.22 -23.48
C THR A 14 -73.05 53.27 -24.16
N ALA A 15 -74.29 53.66 -24.40
CA ALA A 15 -75.31 52.86 -25.11
C ALA A 15 -75.00 52.71 -26.62
N SER A 16 -74.29 53.64 -27.25
CA SER A 16 -73.86 53.61 -28.65
C SER A 16 -72.53 52.89 -28.89
N GLY A 17 -71.95 52.30 -27.89
CA GLY A 17 -70.66 51.61 -28.02
C GLY A 17 -69.43 52.56 -28.13
N TYR A 18 -69.65 53.87 -27.88
CA TYR A 18 -68.53 54.83 -27.92
C TYR A 18 -67.55 54.55 -26.77
N VAL A 19 -66.39 54.15 -27.14
CA VAL A 19 -65.27 54.02 -26.19
C VAL A 19 -64.41 55.28 -26.33
N ASP A 20 -64.26 56.01 -25.23
CA ASP A 20 -63.35 57.16 -25.19
C ASP A 20 -61.95 56.76 -25.66
N PRO A 21 -61.43 57.32 -26.76
CA PRO A 21 -60.14 56.97 -27.30
C PRO A 21 -59.00 57.13 -26.28
N LYS A 22 -59.18 58.07 -25.33
CA LYS A 22 -58.20 58.32 -24.26
C LYS A 22 -58.23 57.22 -23.21
N ALA A 23 -59.45 56.79 -22.81
CA ALA A 23 -59.62 55.68 -21.86
C ALA A 23 -59.19 54.35 -22.47
N GLU A 24 -59.45 54.14 -23.78
CA GLU A 24 -58.96 52.93 -24.49
C GLU A 24 -57.46 52.91 -24.61
N LYS A 25 -56.80 54.05 -24.86
CA LYS A 25 -55.35 54.20 -24.86
C LYS A 25 -54.73 53.91 -23.49
N GLU A 26 -55.28 54.52 -22.44
CA GLU A 26 -54.82 54.24 -21.05
C GLU A 26 -55.00 52.78 -20.64
N LEU A 27 -56.10 52.14 -21.08
CA LEU A 27 -56.32 50.71 -20.80
C LEU A 27 -55.34 49.81 -21.58
N LYS A 28 -55.03 50.19 -22.83
CA LYS A 28 -53.99 49.47 -23.63
C LYS A 28 -52.61 49.67 -23.01
N GLU A 29 -52.27 50.89 -22.60
CA GLU A 29 -51.01 51.21 -21.92
C GLU A 29 -50.88 50.40 -20.60
N LYS A 30 -51.91 50.42 -19.75
CA LYS A 30 -51.93 49.62 -18.49
C LYS A 30 -51.84 48.12 -18.75
N LYS A 31 -52.51 47.61 -19.80
CA LYS A 31 -52.40 46.21 -20.21
C LYS A 31 -50.98 45.87 -20.74
N ALA A 32 -50.38 46.79 -21.52
CA ALA A 32 -49.01 46.64 -22.02
C ALA A 32 -47.99 46.68 -20.86
N GLU A 33 -48.14 47.62 -19.92
CA GLU A 33 -47.33 47.76 -18.74
C GLU A 33 -47.45 46.50 -17.83
N LYS A 34 -48.68 46.01 -17.62
CA LYS A 34 -48.92 44.79 -16.84
C LYS A 34 -48.30 43.57 -17.52
N ARG A 35 -48.38 43.44 -18.89
CA ARG A 35 -47.72 42.39 -19.65
C ARG A 35 -46.18 42.51 -19.57
N SER A 36 -45.65 43.74 -19.67
CA SER A 36 -44.24 44.01 -19.56
C SER A 36 -43.71 43.65 -18.14
N ASN A 37 -44.41 44.04 -17.08
CA ASN A 37 -44.06 43.70 -15.73
C ASN A 37 -44.11 42.20 -15.44
N VAL A 38 -45.10 41.49 -15.99
CA VAL A 38 -45.17 40.03 -15.94
C VAL A 38 -43.99 39.41 -16.69
N LEU A 39 -43.67 39.92 -17.89
CA LEU A 39 -42.54 39.42 -18.69
C LEU A 39 -41.21 39.64 -17.96
N TYR A 40 -40.97 40.84 -17.40
CA TYR A 40 -39.77 41.11 -16.62
C TYR A 40 -39.69 40.25 -15.37
N SER A 41 -40.81 40.00 -14.68
CA SER A 41 -40.84 39.12 -13.52
C SER A 41 -40.49 37.68 -13.91
N VAL A 42 -41.00 37.17 -15.05
CA VAL A 42 -40.65 35.83 -15.54
C VAL A 42 -39.14 35.73 -15.91
N ILE A 43 -38.61 36.75 -16.60
CA ILE A 43 -37.19 36.83 -16.94
C ILE A 43 -36.33 36.86 -15.66
N ALA A 44 -36.71 37.66 -14.66
CA ALA A 44 -35.98 37.71 -13.38
C ALA A 44 -35.98 36.36 -12.65
N VAL A 45 -37.12 35.66 -12.61
CA VAL A 45 -37.23 34.33 -12.01
C VAL A 45 -36.36 33.32 -12.78
N LEU A 46 -36.41 33.33 -14.13
CA LEU A 46 -35.57 32.48 -14.96
C LEU A 46 -34.07 32.77 -14.71
N PHE A 47 -33.67 34.02 -14.62
CA PHE A 47 -32.30 34.40 -14.32
C PHE A 47 -31.85 33.88 -12.97
N VAL A 48 -32.66 34.03 -11.92
CA VAL A 48 -32.38 33.50 -10.58
C VAL A 48 -32.25 31.97 -10.64
N LEU A 49 -33.13 31.29 -11.37
CA LEU A 49 -33.04 29.83 -11.54
C LEU A 49 -31.76 29.40 -12.26
N VAL A 50 -31.35 30.09 -13.32
CA VAL A 50 -30.10 29.82 -14.05
C VAL A 50 -28.89 30.07 -13.15
N VAL A 51 -28.88 31.17 -12.39
CA VAL A 51 -27.82 31.47 -11.43
C VAL A 51 -27.75 30.38 -10.35
N ALA A 52 -28.89 30.01 -9.76
CA ALA A 52 -28.97 28.95 -8.76
C ALA A 52 -28.49 27.59 -9.32
N ALA A 53 -28.92 27.22 -10.52
CA ALA A 53 -28.46 26.01 -11.22
C ALA A 53 -26.96 26.02 -11.50
N SER A 54 -26.41 27.18 -11.91
CA SER A 54 -24.98 27.37 -12.12
C SER A 54 -24.18 27.23 -10.81
N PHE A 55 -24.69 27.75 -9.71
CA PHE A 55 -24.09 27.59 -8.39
C PHE A 55 -24.11 26.14 -7.92
N LEU A 56 -25.24 25.44 -8.08
CA LEU A 56 -25.36 24.02 -7.74
C LEU A 56 -24.40 23.17 -8.56
N TRP A 57 -24.28 23.45 -9.85
CA TRP A 57 -23.35 22.74 -10.74
C TRP A 57 -21.89 22.99 -10.35
N ARG A 58 -21.50 24.24 -10.15
CA ARG A 58 -20.13 24.60 -9.73
C ARG A 58 -19.76 24.15 -8.31
N SER A 59 -20.74 23.91 -7.46
CA SER A 59 -20.51 23.43 -6.09
C SER A 59 -20.17 21.95 -6.02
N ASN A 60 -20.19 21.21 -7.13
CA ASN A 60 -20.06 19.76 -7.23
C ASN A 60 -21.08 18.98 -6.36
N VAL A 61 -22.14 19.61 -5.85
CA VAL A 61 -23.15 18.91 -5.01
C VAL A 61 -23.87 17.83 -5.79
N ILE A 62 -24.24 18.11 -7.06
CA ILE A 62 -24.90 17.13 -7.92
C ILE A 62 -23.95 15.98 -8.26
N SER A 63 -22.74 16.30 -8.71
CA SER A 63 -21.77 15.30 -9.16
C SER A 63 -21.33 14.37 -8.02
N ARG A 64 -21.02 14.91 -6.83
CA ARG A 64 -20.56 14.07 -5.71
C ARG A 64 -21.63 13.16 -5.13
N ASN A 65 -22.92 13.59 -5.12
CA ASN A 65 -24.03 12.84 -4.57
C ASN A 65 -24.79 11.97 -5.61
N ALA A 66 -24.39 12.04 -6.88
CA ALA A 66 -24.97 11.19 -7.91
C ALA A 66 -24.67 9.71 -7.58
N THR A 67 -25.70 8.88 -7.54
CA THR A 67 -25.49 7.42 -7.43
C THR A 67 -24.63 6.94 -8.58
N ALA A 68 -23.51 6.30 -8.31
CA ALA A 68 -22.58 5.76 -9.30
C ALA A 68 -22.65 4.24 -9.37
N LEU A 69 -22.66 3.56 -8.22
CA LEU A 69 -22.78 2.12 -8.13
C LEU A 69 -23.89 1.69 -7.17
N THR A 70 -24.47 0.54 -7.44
CA THR A 70 -25.25 -0.25 -6.48
C THR A 70 -24.62 -1.63 -6.44
N ILE A 71 -24.22 -2.10 -5.25
CA ILE A 71 -23.60 -3.41 -5.01
C ILE A 71 -24.48 -4.16 -4.02
N ASP A 72 -25.04 -5.31 -4.40
CA ASP A 72 -25.95 -6.11 -3.57
C ASP A 72 -27.08 -5.28 -2.93
N GLY A 73 -27.59 -4.28 -3.65
CA GLY A 73 -28.66 -3.38 -3.20
C GLY A 73 -28.21 -2.17 -2.35
N GLU A 74 -26.97 -2.09 -1.92
CA GLU A 74 -26.39 -0.89 -1.26
C GLU A 74 -25.89 0.10 -2.33
N THR A 75 -26.30 1.37 -2.20
CA THR A 75 -25.97 2.42 -3.17
C THR A 75 -24.79 3.25 -2.72
N TYR A 76 -23.88 3.53 -3.65
CA TYR A 76 -22.70 4.36 -3.45
C TYR A 76 -22.75 5.58 -4.39
N ASN A 77 -22.49 6.75 -3.84
CA ASN A 77 -22.39 7.96 -4.66
C ASN A 77 -21.02 8.06 -5.35
N ALA A 78 -20.93 8.96 -6.34
CA ALA A 78 -19.72 9.10 -7.15
C ALA A 78 -18.47 9.49 -6.33
N ALA A 79 -18.61 10.23 -5.22
CA ALA A 79 -17.46 10.58 -4.38
C ALA A 79 -16.95 9.37 -3.60
N GLU A 80 -17.83 8.49 -3.12
CA GLU A 80 -17.46 7.23 -2.45
C GLU A 80 -16.76 6.28 -3.42
N VAL A 81 -17.32 6.07 -4.61
CA VAL A 81 -16.68 5.23 -5.63
C VAL A 81 -15.33 5.81 -6.05
N ASN A 82 -15.25 7.13 -6.24
CA ASN A 82 -14.01 7.78 -6.63
C ASN A 82 -12.92 7.69 -5.55
N PHE A 83 -13.28 7.63 -4.25
CA PHE A 83 -12.32 7.37 -3.18
C PHE A 83 -11.60 6.03 -3.41
N TYR A 84 -12.34 4.94 -3.61
CA TYR A 84 -11.77 3.62 -3.85
C TYR A 84 -11.03 3.55 -5.19
N TYR A 85 -11.59 4.15 -6.24
CA TYR A 85 -10.94 4.22 -7.55
C TYR A 85 -9.55 4.86 -7.47
N GLN A 86 -9.42 5.98 -6.79
CA GLN A 86 -8.13 6.65 -6.61
C GLN A 86 -7.16 5.86 -5.74
N ASN A 87 -7.64 5.14 -4.73
CA ASN A 87 -6.81 4.26 -3.92
C ASN A 87 -6.31 3.06 -4.71
N VAL A 88 -7.17 2.38 -5.47
CA VAL A 88 -6.79 1.27 -6.36
C VAL A 88 -5.77 1.74 -7.40
N TYR A 89 -6.02 2.88 -8.05
CA TYR A 89 -5.10 3.42 -9.04
C TYR A 89 -3.72 3.74 -8.45
N ARG A 90 -3.66 4.38 -7.30
CA ARG A 90 -2.39 4.70 -6.62
C ARG A 90 -1.66 3.45 -6.15
N GLY A 91 -2.38 2.50 -5.55
CA GLY A 91 -1.80 1.21 -5.18
C GLY A 91 -1.22 0.50 -6.39
N PHE A 92 -1.94 0.50 -7.52
CA PHE A 92 -1.44 -0.04 -8.78
C PHE A 92 -0.15 0.63 -9.24
N LEU A 93 -0.08 1.96 -9.23
CA LEU A 93 1.14 2.70 -9.61
C LEU A 93 2.31 2.41 -8.68
N GLN A 94 2.07 2.30 -7.39
CA GLN A 94 3.11 2.02 -6.40
C GLN A 94 3.66 0.60 -6.58
N SER A 95 2.79 -0.40 -6.69
CA SER A 95 3.18 -1.80 -6.86
C SER A 95 3.88 -2.09 -8.20
N ASN A 96 3.58 -1.31 -9.23
CA ASN A 96 4.12 -1.50 -10.58
C ASN A 96 5.11 -0.40 -11.00
N SER A 97 5.66 0.37 -10.06
CA SER A 97 6.46 1.57 -10.35
C SER A 97 7.61 1.34 -11.35
N TYR A 98 8.28 0.18 -11.27
CA TYR A 98 9.36 -0.20 -12.20
C TYR A 98 8.87 -0.66 -13.57
N PHE A 99 7.62 -1.08 -13.69
CA PHE A 99 7.07 -1.68 -14.91
C PHE A 99 6.07 -0.78 -15.66
N ILE A 100 5.72 0.39 -15.13
CA ILE A 100 4.72 1.28 -15.72
C ILE A 100 4.99 1.57 -17.19
N SER A 101 6.25 1.81 -17.57
CA SER A 101 6.64 2.06 -18.96
C SER A 101 6.46 0.83 -19.87
N TYR A 102 6.72 -0.37 -19.35
CA TYR A 102 6.52 -1.64 -20.07
C TYR A 102 5.03 -1.97 -20.24
N LEU A 103 4.21 -1.58 -19.26
CA LEU A 103 2.76 -1.71 -19.33
C LEU A 103 2.13 -0.73 -20.32
N GLY A 104 2.89 0.26 -20.81
CA GLY A 104 2.44 1.26 -21.77
C GLY A 104 1.43 2.26 -21.19
N LEU A 105 1.46 2.47 -19.86
CA LEU A 105 0.58 3.40 -19.17
C LEU A 105 1.24 4.79 -19.08
N ASP A 106 0.60 5.80 -19.68
CA ASP A 106 0.94 7.21 -19.49
C ASP A 106 0.16 7.79 -18.28
N THR A 107 0.85 8.03 -17.19
CA THR A 107 0.26 8.57 -15.95
C THR A 107 -0.22 10.02 -16.08
N ASN A 108 0.14 10.73 -17.16
CA ASN A 108 -0.27 12.11 -17.43
C ASN A 108 -1.50 12.21 -18.34
N ALA A 109 -1.92 11.10 -18.94
CA ALA A 109 -3.08 11.04 -19.83
C ALA A 109 -4.28 10.37 -19.15
N SER A 110 -5.50 10.65 -19.65
CA SER A 110 -6.72 10.02 -19.10
C SER A 110 -6.71 8.52 -19.32
N LEU A 111 -6.97 7.74 -18.26
CA LEU A 111 -7.08 6.28 -18.31
C LEU A 111 -8.20 5.81 -19.26
N LYS A 112 -9.26 6.62 -19.45
CA LYS A 112 -10.38 6.33 -20.37
C LYS A 112 -9.96 6.34 -21.85
N SER A 113 -8.87 7.02 -22.18
CA SER A 113 -8.35 7.13 -23.55
C SER A 113 -7.20 6.18 -23.84
N GLN A 114 -6.77 5.39 -22.89
CA GLN A 114 -5.63 4.48 -23.01
C GLN A 114 -6.11 3.03 -22.92
N THR A 115 -5.59 2.20 -23.81
CA THR A 115 -5.91 0.77 -23.85
C THR A 115 -4.75 -0.07 -23.29
N VAL A 116 -5.11 -1.18 -22.67
CA VAL A 116 -4.17 -2.21 -22.22
C VAL A 116 -3.51 -2.85 -23.44
N ASN A 117 -2.18 -2.84 -23.49
CA ASN A 117 -1.42 -3.47 -24.57
C ASN A 117 -1.24 -4.98 -24.32
N ALA A 118 -0.74 -5.71 -25.34
CA ALA A 118 -0.55 -7.17 -25.25
C ALA A 118 0.37 -7.60 -24.09
N THR A 119 1.40 -6.81 -23.76
CA THR A 119 2.31 -7.09 -22.63
C THR A 119 1.57 -6.99 -21.31
N ALA A 120 0.88 -5.89 -21.09
CA ALA A 120 0.09 -5.68 -19.88
C ALA A 120 -1.05 -6.72 -19.77
N ALA A 121 -1.73 -7.02 -20.88
CA ALA A 121 -2.77 -8.05 -20.94
C ALA A 121 -2.25 -9.42 -20.48
N SER A 122 -1.08 -9.84 -20.97
CA SER A 122 -0.45 -11.11 -20.60
C SER A 122 0.01 -11.12 -19.13
N MET A 123 0.61 -10.01 -18.65
CA MET A 123 1.13 -9.93 -17.27
C MET A 123 0.02 -9.87 -16.21
N MET A 124 -1.12 -9.26 -16.55
CA MET A 124 -2.18 -8.94 -15.59
C MET A 124 -3.43 -9.81 -15.76
N GLY A 125 -3.46 -10.70 -16.77
CA GLY A 125 -4.59 -11.59 -17.03
C GLY A 125 -5.86 -10.84 -17.46
N VAL A 126 -5.72 -9.70 -18.15
CA VAL A 126 -6.85 -8.87 -18.61
C VAL A 126 -6.96 -8.90 -20.13
N GLU A 127 -8.13 -8.51 -20.66
CA GLU A 127 -8.35 -8.50 -22.10
C GLU A 127 -7.55 -7.37 -22.79
N GLU A 128 -6.78 -7.73 -23.82
CA GLU A 128 -6.07 -6.74 -24.64
C GLU A 128 -7.06 -5.79 -25.32
N GLY A 129 -6.76 -4.50 -25.29
CA GLY A 129 -7.61 -3.46 -25.87
C GLY A 129 -8.71 -2.94 -24.95
N SER A 130 -8.91 -3.54 -23.75
CA SER A 130 -9.73 -2.94 -22.71
C SER A 130 -9.11 -1.61 -22.24
N SER A 131 -9.92 -0.68 -21.70
CA SER A 131 -9.35 0.58 -21.19
C SER A 131 -8.67 0.38 -19.83
N TRP A 132 -7.62 1.14 -19.56
CA TRP A 132 -7.02 1.18 -18.24
C TRP A 132 -8.02 1.64 -17.17
N HIS A 133 -8.97 2.49 -17.55
CA HIS A 133 -10.05 2.89 -16.66
C HIS A 133 -10.93 1.71 -16.25
N ASP A 134 -11.31 0.85 -17.19
CA ASP A 134 -12.16 -0.30 -16.89
C ASP A 134 -11.41 -1.30 -16.00
N TYR A 135 -10.14 -1.55 -16.27
CA TYR A 135 -9.30 -2.38 -15.40
C TYR A 135 -9.26 -1.87 -13.94
N ILE A 136 -8.98 -0.57 -13.75
CA ILE A 136 -8.96 0.04 -12.41
C ILE A 136 -10.37 0.01 -11.79
N MET A 137 -11.42 0.20 -12.62
CA MET A 137 -12.81 0.18 -12.15
C MET A 137 -13.25 -1.20 -11.69
N ASP A 138 -12.90 -2.26 -12.42
CA ASP A 138 -13.21 -3.64 -12.03
C ASP A 138 -12.57 -4.00 -10.68
N ASN A 139 -11.30 -3.62 -10.48
CA ASN A 139 -10.63 -3.81 -9.19
C ASN A 139 -11.24 -2.93 -8.09
N THR A 140 -11.73 -1.73 -8.43
CA THR A 140 -12.47 -0.87 -7.50
C THR A 140 -13.76 -1.54 -7.02
N VAL A 141 -14.53 -2.09 -7.95
CA VAL A 141 -15.78 -2.80 -7.62
C VAL A 141 -15.50 -4.01 -6.74
N LYS A 142 -14.48 -4.82 -7.08
CA LYS A 142 -14.06 -5.96 -6.25
C LYS A 142 -13.70 -5.53 -4.84
N GLN A 143 -12.87 -4.50 -4.68
CA GLN A 143 -12.48 -3.98 -3.37
C GLN A 143 -13.68 -3.47 -2.56
N MET A 144 -14.58 -2.70 -3.19
CA MET A 144 -15.78 -2.19 -2.52
C MET A 144 -16.71 -3.33 -2.09
N THR A 145 -16.91 -4.34 -2.93
CA THR A 145 -17.72 -5.53 -2.64
C THR A 145 -17.15 -6.31 -1.45
N MET A 146 -15.84 -6.55 -1.48
CA MET A 146 -15.12 -7.25 -0.43
C MET A 146 -15.26 -6.54 0.92
N ILE A 147 -15.05 -5.23 0.96
CA ILE A 147 -15.21 -4.41 2.18
C ILE A 147 -16.67 -4.45 2.67
N GLN A 148 -17.63 -4.25 1.77
CA GLN A 148 -19.06 -4.27 2.12
C GLN A 148 -19.48 -5.59 2.73
N ARG A 149 -19.17 -6.70 2.07
CA ARG A 149 -19.56 -8.04 2.53
C ARG A 149 -18.81 -8.48 3.77
N GLY A 150 -17.49 -8.17 3.86
CA GLY A 150 -16.71 -8.44 5.05
C GLY A 150 -17.23 -7.69 6.28
N LEU A 151 -17.57 -6.41 6.15
CA LEU A 151 -18.18 -5.66 7.26
C LEU A 151 -19.60 -6.17 7.61
N LYS A 152 -20.36 -6.63 6.62
CA LYS A 152 -21.67 -7.27 6.87
C LYS A 152 -21.49 -8.58 7.63
N GLN A 153 -20.53 -9.42 7.24
CA GLN A 153 -20.20 -10.66 7.95
C GLN A 153 -19.73 -10.38 9.39
N ALA A 154 -18.85 -9.40 9.60
CA ALA A 154 -18.43 -8.95 10.92
C ALA A 154 -19.62 -8.55 11.80
N GLN A 155 -20.60 -7.83 11.23
CA GLN A 155 -21.82 -7.45 11.93
C GLN A 155 -22.71 -8.66 12.27
N GLU A 156 -22.87 -9.59 11.34
CA GLU A 156 -23.67 -10.82 11.53
C GLU A 156 -23.07 -11.74 12.61
N GLU A 157 -21.74 -11.77 12.70
CA GLU A 157 -20.98 -12.51 13.72
C GLU A 157 -20.89 -11.78 15.06
N GLY A 158 -21.32 -10.51 15.13
CA GLY A 158 -21.25 -9.69 16.35
C GLY A 158 -19.81 -9.30 16.70
N TYR A 159 -18.91 -9.22 15.70
CA TYR A 159 -17.51 -8.86 15.92
C TYR A 159 -17.37 -7.46 16.54
N GLN A 160 -16.56 -7.37 17.58
CA GLN A 160 -16.27 -6.12 18.28
C GLN A 160 -14.92 -5.58 17.80
N PHE A 161 -14.93 -4.44 17.15
CA PHE A 161 -13.70 -3.81 16.67
C PHE A 161 -12.83 -3.36 17.86
N PRO A 162 -11.52 -3.65 17.85
CA PRO A 162 -10.61 -3.23 18.91
C PRO A 162 -10.49 -1.69 18.96
N ALA A 163 -10.16 -1.16 20.13
CA ALA A 163 -9.99 0.29 20.33
C ALA A 163 -8.91 0.89 19.41
N SER A 164 -7.89 0.10 19.05
CA SER A 164 -6.83 0.50 18.12
C SER A 164 -7.34 0.92 16.73
N VAL A 165 -8.50 0.43 16.28
CA VAL A 165 -9.13 0.89 15.03
C VAL A 165 -9.49 2.38 15.11
N GLN A 166 -10.02 2.82 16.25
CA GLN A 166 -10.36 4.23 16.45
C GLN A 166 -9.10 5.10 16.52
N GLU A 167 -8.06 4.64 17.20
CA GLU A 167 -6.79 5.37 17.29
C GLU A 167 -6.08 5.45 15.93
N GLN A 168 -6.05 4.35 15.17
CA GLN A 168 -5.51 4.34 13.82
C GLN A 168 -6.27 5.28 12.88
N TYR A 169 -7.59 5.37 13.06
CA TYR A 169 -8.41 6.33 12.34
C TYR A 169 -8.05 7.79 12.69
N GLU A 170 -7.92 8.11 13.97
CA GLU A 170 -7.52 9.45 14.43
C GLU A 170 -6.12 9.83 13.94
N ASP A 171 -5.17 8.92 14.01
CA ASP A 171 -3.82 9.10 13.48
C ASP A 171 -3.82 9.33 11.96
N SER A 172 -4.68 8.64 11.23
CA SER A 172 -4.87 8.84 9.78
C SER A 172 -5.39 10.25 9.47
N LEU A 173 -6.31 10.78 10.28
CA LEU A 173 -6.83 12.14 10.13
C LEU A 173 -5.78 13.21 10.50
N ASN A 174 -5.01 12.97 11.56
CA ASN A 174 -3.91 13.84 11.95
C ASN A 174 -2.82 13.90 10.87
N SER A 175 -2.44 12.75 10.30
CA SER A 175 -1.49 12.64 9.19
C SER A 175 -1.98 13.37 7.95
N LEU A 176 -3.27 13.25 7.62
CA LEU A 176 -3.90 14.01 6.54
C LEU A 176 -3.79 15.53 6.77
N LYS A 177 -4.08 15.98 7.99
CA LYS A 177 -3.99 17.40 8.36
C LYS A 177 -2.55 17.91 8.24
N THR A 178 -1.58 17.21 8.80
CA THR A 178 -0.15 17.53 8.71
C THR A 178 0.32 17.59 7.26
N SER A 179 -0.10 16.62 6.43
CA SER A 179 0.24 16.59 4.99
C SER A 179 -0.37 17.77 4.23
N ALA A 180 -1.58 18.20 4.57
CA ALA A 180 -2.19 19.41 3.99
C ALA A 180 -1.43 20.67 4.41
N GLU A 181 -1.13 20.82 5.70
CA GLU A 181 -0.40 21.97 6.26
C GLU A 181 1.02 22.09 5.66
N SER A 182 1.75 20.99 5.50
CA SER A 182 3.09 20.99 4.90
C SER A 182 3.11 21.47 3.45
N THR A 183 1.99 21.33 2.74
CA THR A 183 1.82 21.85 1.37
C THR A 183 1.18 23.24 1.31
N GLY A 184 0.89 23.86 2.45
CA GLY A 184 0.20 25.15 2.55
C GLY A 184 -1.26 25.11 2.12
N MET A 185 -1.91 23.95 2.15
CA MET A 185 -3.29 23.75 1.71
C MET A 185 -4.23 23.51 2.90
N SER A 186 -5.51 23.83 2.70
CA SER A 186 -6.53 23.29 3.58
C SER A 186 -6.74 21.80 3.30
N VAL A 187 -7.18 21.02 4.30
CA VAL A 187 -7.50 19.60 4.15
C VAL A 187 -8.42 19.35 2.95
N LYS A 188 -9.47 20.18 2.79
CA LYS A 188 -10.36 20.09 1.64
C LYS A 188 -9.63 20.25 0.30
N ALA A 189 -8.77 21.26 0.18
CA ALA A 189 -8.02 21.49 -1.07
C ALA A 189 -7.03 20.36 -1.34
N TYR A 190 -6.38 19.85 -0.31
CA TYR A 190 -5.46 18.71 -0.40
C TYR A 190 -6.18 17.45 -0.87
N LEU A 191 -7.33 17.11 -0.28
CA LEU A 191 -8.16 15.99 -0.69
C LEU A 191 -8.64 16.12 -2.14
N GLN A 192 -9.11 17.33 -2.52
CA GLN A 192 -9.58 17.57 -3.90
C GLN A 192 -8.46 17.49 -4.93
N ARG A 193 -7.25 17.93 -4.59
CA ARG A 193 -6.07 17.80 -5.45
C ARG A 193 -5.67 16.34 -5.64
N ASN A 194 -5.74 15.57 -4.57
CA ASN A 194 -5.23 14.19 -4.55
C ASN A 194 -6.28 13.15 -4.95
N LEU A 195 -7.55 13.35 -4.61
CA LEU A 195 -8.62 12.38 -4.81
C LEU A 195 -9.75 12.89 -5.72
N GLY A 196 -9.53 14.03 -6.42
CA GLY A 196 -10.49 14.60 -7.36
C GLY A 196 -11.46 15.61 -6.75
N ALA A 197 -11.98 16.51 -7.60
CA ALA A 197 -12.74 17.70 -7.23
C ALA A 197 -14.04 17.43 -6.44
N ILE A 198 -14.60 16.22 -6.55
CA ILE A 198 -15.83 15.82 -5.85
C ILE A 198 -15.59 15.33 -4.41
N MET A 199 -14.33 15.08 -4.02
CA MET A 199 -13.98 14.57 -2.70
C MET A 199 -14.31 15.58 -1.59
N THR A 200 -14.79 15.06 -0.46
CA THR A 200 -15.06 15.82 0.76
C THR A 200 -14.43 15.13 1.96
N GLU A 201 -14.12 15.90 3.00
CA GLU A 201 -13.63 15.35 4.28
C GLU A 201 -14.60 14.32 4.87
N LYS A 202 -15.91 14.57 4.76
CA LYS A 202 -16.93 13.63 5.27
C LYS A 202 -16.84 12.27 4.58
N VAL A 203 -16.76 12.24 3.24
CA VAL A 203 -16.65 10.97 2.48
C VAL A 203 -15.33 10.29 2.80
N TYR A 204 -14.22 11.03 2.77
CA TYR A 204 -12.90 10.51 3.10
C TYR A 204 -12.90 9.83 4.48
N ASN A 205 -13.35 10.54 5.51
CA ASN A 205 -13.38 10.04 6.88
C ASN A 205 -14.23 8.76 7.02
N GLN A 206 -15.40 8.73 6.38
CA GLN A 206 -16.25 7.55 6.41
C GLN A 206 -15.61 6.34 5.73
N GLN A 207 -14.98 6.53 4.57
CA GLN A 207 -14.41 5.41 3.82
C GLN A 207 -13.09 4.93 4.45
N VAL A 208 -12.28 5.82 5.03
CA VAL A 208 -11.08 5.42 5.80
C VAL A 208 -11.48 4.55 6.99
N LEU A 209 -12.48 4.96 7.77
CA LEU A 209 -12.93 4.15 8.91
C LEU A 209 -13.45 2.76 8.45
N ARG A 210 -14.23 2.69 7.36
CA ARG A 210 -14.69 1.41 6.80
C ARG A 210 -13.54 0.50 6.39
N MET A 211 -12.50 1.06 5.78
CA MET A 211 -11.30 0.29 5.39
C MET A 211 -10.57 -0.27 6.61
N LEU A 212 -10.36 0.55 7.63
CA LEU A 212 -9.69 0.13 8.86
C LEU A 212 -10.51 -0.95 9.61
N GLN A 213 -11.81 -0.79 9.67
CA GLN A 213 -12.70 -1.81 10.24
C GLN A 213 -12.62 -3.14 9.47
N TYR A 214 -12.64 -3.08 8.13
CA TYR A 214 -12.48 -4.28 7.32
C TYR A 214 -11.11 -4.94 7.53
N GLN A 215 -10.04 -4.15 7.58
CA GLN A 215 -8.68 -4.66 7.82
C GLN A 215 -8.59 -5.37 9.19
N ALA A 216 -9.14 -4.78 10.24
CA ALA A 216 -9.16 -5.41 11.57
C ALA A 216 -9.95 -6.72 11.58
N TYR A 217 -11.09 -6.77 10.87
CA TYR A 217 -11.86 -8.00 10.76
C TYR A 217 -11.14 -9.07 9.93
N ALA A 218 -10.53 -8.70 8.80
CA ALA A 218 -9.76 -9.61 7.97
C ALA A 218 -8.52 -10.17 8.72
N GLN A 219 -7.85 -9.34 9.51
CA GLN A 219 -6.77 -9.79 10.39
C GLN A 219 -7.27 -10.79 11.43
N SER A 220 -8.38 -10.47 12.11
CA SER A 220 -9.01 -11.39 13.06
C SER A 220 -9.41 -12.73 12.44
N TYR A 221 -9.89 -12.72 11.19
CA TYR A 221 -10.15 -13.95 10.43
C TYR A 221 -8.85 -14.74 10.22
N SER A 222 -7.79 -14.11 9.74
CA SER A 222 -6.48 -14.73 9.55
C SER A 222 -5.93 -15.33 10.84
N ASP A 223 -6.00 -14.58 11.95
CA ASP A 223 -5.50 -15.01 13.26
C ASP A 223 -6.31 -16.18 13.85
N SER A 224 -7.57 -16.31 13.46
CA SER A 224 -8.43 -17.42 13.88
C SER A 224 -8.07 -18.76 13.22
N LEU A 225 -7.34 -18.73 12.11
CA LEU A 225 -6.92 -19.91 11.37
C LEU A 225 -5.81 -20.63 12.13
N THR A 226 -6.09 -21.85 12.56
CA THR A 226 -5.15 -22.71 13.29
C THR A 226 -4.95 -24.02 12.53
N TYR A 227 -3.76 -24.57 12.59
CA TYR A 227 -3.38 -25.80 11.91
C TYR A 227 -2.76 -26.77 12.90
N THR A 228 -3.06 -28.06 12.74
CA THR A 228 -2.43 -29.13 13.51
C THR A 228 -1.02 -29.44 12.99
N ASP A 229 -0.18 -30.01 13.83
CA ASP A 229 1.17 -30.46 13.43
C ASP A 229 1.12 -31.38 12.20
N ALA A 230 0.09 -32.21 12.07
CA ALA A 230 -0.08 -33.10 10.94
C ALA A 230 -0.41 -32.36 9.63
N GLU A 231 -1.19 -31.28 9.71
CA GLU A 231 -1.49 -30.43 8.56
C GLU A 231 -0.26 -29.63 8.13
N LEU A 232 0.49 -29.08 9.08
CA LEU A 232 1.75 -28.36 8.81
C LEU A 232 2.79 -29.30 8.18
N GLU A 233 2.97 -30.51 8.73
CA GLU A 233 3.88 -31.50 8.15
C GLU A 233 3.43 -31.93 6.75
N ALA A 234 2.14 -32.14 6.52
CA ALA A 234 1.62 -32.50 5.20
C ALA A 234 1.83 -31.36 4.16
N ALA A 235 1.65 -30.10 4.56
CA ALA A 235 1.90 -28.96 3.68
C ALA A 235 3.40 -28.80 3.37
N TYR A 236 4.27 -28.97 4.37
CA TYR A 236 5.72 -28.98 4.17
C TYR A 236 6.13 -30.10 3.20
N GLN A 237 5.64 -31.33 3.39
CA GLN A 237 5.98 -32.48 2.53
C GLN A 237 5.45 -32.35 1.10
N ALA A 238 4.45 -31.52 0.85
CA ALA A 238 3.95 -31.24 -0.49
C ALA A 238 4.95 -30.44 -1.33
N ASP A 239 5.72 -29.53 -0.70
CA ASP A 239 6.79 -28.76 -1.35
C ASP A 239 7.91 -28.39 -0.35
N PRO A 240 8.80 -29.32 0.01
CA PRO A 240 9.88 -29.04 0.95
C PRO A 240 10.82 -27.90 0.48
N LYS A 241 10.99 -27.74 -0.84
CA LYS A 241 11.90 -26.73 -1.41
C LYS A 241 11.47 -25.30 -1.08
N ALA A 242 10.16 -25.07 -0.89
CA ALA A 242 9.66 -23.76 -0.53
C ALA A 242 10.10 -23.31 0.88
N TYR A 243 10.38 -24.27 1.78
CA TYR A 243 10.64 -24.03 3.20
C TYR A 243 12.06 -24.38 3.65
N ASP A 244 12.75 -25.27 2.92
CA ASP A 244 14.12 -25.65 3.23
C ASP A 244 15.08 -24.47 3.07
N LYS A 245 16.15 -24.50 3.85
CA LYS A 245 17.33 -23.63 3.70
C LYS A 245 18.52 -24.49 3.31
N ALA A 246 19.37 -23.98 2.42
CA ALA A 246 20.60 -24.63 2.03
C ALA A 246 21.82 -23.87 2.56
N ALA A 247 22.78 -24.61 3.12
CA ALA A 247 24.09 -24.12 3.48
C ALA A 247 25.10 -24.51 2.39
N TRP A 248 25.85 -23.54 1.88
CA TRP A 248 26.85 -23.75 0.84
C TRP A 248 27.89 -22.64 0.82
N GLU A 249 29.09 -22.99 0.37
CA GLU A 249 30.14 -22.06 0.01
C GLU A 249 30.29 -21.98 -1.49
N TYR A 250 30.68 -20.84 -2.01
CA TYR A 250 30.92 -20.71 -3.45
C TYR A 250 31.88 -19.58 -3.78
N VAL A 251 32.58 -19.75 -4.90
CA VAL A 251 33.41 -18.69 -5.49
C VAL A 251 32.79 -18.29 -6.81
N VAL A 252 32.42 -17.03 -6.94
CA VAL A 252 31.98 -16.44 -8.22
C VAL A 252 33.21 -16.00 -8.99
N VAL A 253 33.45 -16.58 -10.17
CA VAL A 253 34.47 -16.13 -11.10
C VAL A 253 33.81 -15.34 -12.21
N SER A 254 34.06 -14.03 -12.26
CA SER A 254 33.47 -13.15 -13.28
C SER A 254 34.11 -13.37 -14.64
N GLY A 255 33.29 -13.71 -15.62
CA GLY A 255 33.67 -13.78 -17.04
C GLY A 255 33.24 -12.53 -17.81
N ALA A 256 32.94 -11.43 -17.13
CA ALA A 256 32.71 -10.15 -17.80
C ALA A 256 34.03 -9.60 -18.38
N ALA A 257 34.00 -9.22 -19.63
CA ALA A 257 35.12 -8.52 -20.25
C ALA A 257 35.24 -7.10 -19.65
N ASP A 258 36.47 -6.64 -19.46
CA ASP A 258 36.72 -5.30 -18.91
C ASP A 258 36.35 -4.23 -19.93
N SER A 259 35.55 -3.27 -19.54
CA SER A 259 35.28 -2.10 -20.34
C SER A 259 36.53 -1.18 -20.41
N THR A 260 36.87 -0.68 -21.58
CA THR A 260 37.91 0.31 -21.76
C THR A 260 37.34 1.70 -21.97
N THR A 261 38.14 2.74 -21.71
CA THR A 261 37.73 4.12 -21.93
C THR A 261 38.56 4.70 -23.07
N ASP A 262 37.91 5.34 -24.05
CA ASP A 262 38.62 6.00 -25.15
C ASP A 262 39.34 7.28 -24.68
N ALA A 263 40.09 7.92 -25.61
CA ALA A 263 40.85 9.13 -25.32
C ALA A 263 39.96 10.34 -24.93
N ASP A 264 38.67 10.26 -25.25
CA ASP A 264 37.66 11.30 -24.96
C ASP A 264 36.88 11.00 -23.66
N GLY A 265 37.21 9.93 -22.96
CA GLY A 265 36.58 9.54 -21.68
C GLY A 265 35.28 8.74 -21.81
N ASN A 266 34.92 8.25 -23.02
CA ASN A 266 33.73 7.45 -23.22
C ASN A 266 34.04 5.97 -23.01
N THR A 267 33.06 5.23 -22.42
CA THR A 267 33.16 3.78 -22.29
C THR A 267 33.08 3.10 -23.68
N VAL A 268 34.11 2.34 -24.03
CA VAL A 268 34.12 1.50 -25.23
C VAL A 268 33.39 0.22 -24.94
N GLN A 269 32.38 -0.11 -25.75
CA GLN A 269 31.65 -1.38 -25.65
C GLN A 269 32.57 -2.54 -25.96
N THR A 270 32.53 -3.59 -25.15
CA THR A 270 33.27 -4.84 -25.39
C THR A 270 32.68 -5.57 -26.59
N THR A 271 33.53 -6.17 -27.41
CA THR A 271 33.12 -7.00 -28.54
C THR A 271 32.67 -8.39 -28.05
N ASP A 272 31.88 -9.08 -28.87
CA ASP A 272 31.45 -10.46 -28.59
C ASP A 272 32.66 -11.40 -28.45
N GLU A 273 33.75 -11.17 -29.20
CA GLU A 273 34.99 -11.95 -29.13
C GLU A 273 35.73 -11.72 -27.81
N GLU A 274 35.83 -10.48 -27.33
CA GLU A 274 36.43 -10.17 -26.04
C GLU A 274 35.60 -10.75 -24.90
N GLN A 275 34.27 -10.68 -24.99
CA GLN A 275 33.37 -11.28 -24.01
C GLN A 275 33.50 -12.81 -23.98
N ALA A 276 33.59 -13.46 -25.14
CA ALA A 276 33.79 -14.90 -25.22
C ALA A 276 35.15 -15.32 -24.65
N ALA A 277 36.22 -14.57 -24.93
CA ALA A 277 37.55 -14.84 -24.39
C ALA A 277 37.60 -14.66 -22.86
N ALA A 278 36.96 -13.64 -22.33
CA ALA A 278 36.86 -13.42 -20.89
C ALA A 278 36.09 -14.57 -20.20
N LYS A 279 35.00 -15.03 -20.80
CA LYS A 279 34.22 -16.17 -20.31
C LYS A 279 35.01 -17.46 -20.29
N GLU A 280 35.79 -17.78 -21.36
CA GLU A 280 36.69 -18.96 -21.39
C GLU A 280 37.79 -18.85 -20.32
N THR A 281 38.34 -17.66 -20.09
CA THR A 281 39.34 -17.44 -19.04
C THR A 281 38.71 -17.69 -17.65
N ALA A 282 37.47 -17.20 -17.41
CA ALA A 282 36.77 -17.40 -16.14
C ALA A 282 36.47 -18.88 -15.91
N LYS A 283 36.13 -19.65 -16.98
CA LYS A 283 35.93 -21.09 -16.88
C LYS A 283 37.21 -21.82 -16.47
N ALA A 284 38.32 -21.52 -17.12
CA ALA A 284 39.62 -22.12 -16.79
C ALA A 284 40.02 -21.79 -15.35
N THR A 285 39.80 -20.54 -14.92
CA THR A 285 40.04 -20.11 -13.51
C THR A 285 39.14 -20.90 -12.54
N ALA A 286 37.86 -21.11 -12.85
CA ALA A 286 36.96 -21.90 -12.00
C ALA A 286 37.42 -23.36 -11.88
N GLU A 287 37.92 -23.96 -12.97
CA GLU A 287 38.50 -25.29 -12.96
C GLU A 287 39.78 -25.36 -12.10
N GLU A 288 40.65 -24.36 -12.16
CA GLU A 288 41.85 -24.25 -11.29
C GLU A 288 41.46 -24.13 -9.81
N ILE A 289 40.44 -23.32 -9.49
CA ILE A 289 39.94 -23.15 -8.13
C ILE A 289 39.41 -24.49 -7.59
N LEU A 290 38.58 -25.20 -8.36
CA LEU A 290 38.05 -26.48 -7.97
C LEU A 290 39.18 -27.53 -7.79
N ALA A 291 40.20 -27.55 -8.66
CA ALA A 291 41.36 -28.44 -8.52
C ALA A 291 42.18 -28.10 -7.28
N ALA A 292 42.35 -26.82 -6.94
CA ALA A 292 43.05 -26.40 -5.74
C ALA A 292 42.26 -26.78 -4.46
N TYR A 293 40.93 -26.63 -4.47
CA TYR A 293 40.06 -27.12 -3.41
C TYR A 293 40.21 -28.63 -3.20
N ASN A 294 40.14 -29.41 -4.25
CA ASN A 294 40.31 -30.86 -4.20
C ASN A 294 41.72 -31.29 -3.71
N SER A 295 42.71 -30.39 -3.75
CA SER A 295 44.02 -30.62 -3.16
C SER A 295 44.11 -30.29 -1.65
N GLY A 296 43.01 -29.87 -1.03
CA GLY A 296 42.86 -29.64 0.41
C GLY A 296 42.98 -28.20 0.89
N LYS A 297 42.87 -27.21 -0.01
CA LYS A 297 42.81 -25.79 0.36
C LYS A 297 41.35 -25.34 0.52
N SER A 298 41.06 -24.32 1.35
CA SER A 298 39.73 -23.78 1.47
C SER A 298 39.39 -22.85 0.30
N LEU A 299 38.12 -22.82 -0.12
CA LEU A 299 37.63 -21.94 -1.21
C LEU A 299 37.94 -20.47 -0.94
N GLU A 300 37.77 -20.01 0.31
CA GLU A 300 38.10 -18.64 0.74
C GLU A 300 39.55 -18.29 0.46
N SER A 301 40.49 -19.15 0.90
CA SER A 301 41.93 -18.89 0.73
C SER A 301 42.37 -18.95 -0.75
N ILE A 302 41.65 -19.72 -1.57
CA ILE A 302 41.95 -19.84 -3.00
C ILE A 302 41.47 -18.60 -3.73
N ALA A 303 40.23 -18.16 -3.46
CA ALA A 303 39.60 -17.02 -4.14
C ALA A 303 40.45 -15.74 -4.07
N GLY A 304 41.10 -15.48 -2.93
CA GLY A 304 41.98 -14.32 -2.74
C GLY A 304 43.21 -14.26 -3.66
N ASN A 305 43.52 -15.34 -4.41
CA ASN A 305 44.61 -15.31 -5.37
C ASN A 305 44.19 -14.90 -6.79
N TYR A 306 42.93 -14.66 -7.04
CA TYR A 306 42.38 -14.31 -8.36
C TYR A 306 41.58 -12.99 -8.29
N GLU A 307 41.93 -12.03 -9.11
CA GLU A 307 41.35 -10.67 -9.11
C GLU A 307 39.83 -10.67 -9.41
N LYS A 308 39.37 -11.59 -10.29
CA LYS A 308 37.98 -11.71 -10.72
C LYS A 308 37.22 -12.80 -9.99
N ALA A 309 37.72 -13.25 -8.83
CA ALA A 309 37.07 -14.28 -8.00
C ALA A 309 36.64 -13.69 -6.65
N THR A 310 35.39 -13.96 -6.27
CA THR A 310 34.84 -13.52 -4.98
C THR A 310 34.24 -14.71 -4.25
N TYR A 311 34.65 -14.91 -3.01
CA TYR A 311 34.18 -15.97 -2.11
C TYR A 311 32.90 -15.53 -1.37
N TYR A 312 31.98 -16.46 -1.20
CA TYR A 312 30.77 -16.32 -0.43
C TYR A 312 30.51 -17.58 0.40
N ASN A 313 29.87 -17.38 1.56
CA ASN A 313 29.37 -18.45 2.41
C ASN A 313 27.98 -18.06 2.94
N THR A 314 27.01 -18.93 2.83
CA THR A 314 25.66 -18.72 3.37
C THR A 314 25.09 -20.02 3.95
N THR A 315 24.25 -19.90 4.97
CA THR A 315 23.59 -21.03 5.65
C THR A 315 22.07 -21.01 5.49
N ASP A 316 21.53 -20.00 4.79
CA ASP A 316 20.10 -19.71 4.72
C ASP A 316 19.59 -19.48 3.29
N ALA A 317 20.32 -20.02 2.28
CA ALA A 317 19.90 -19.92 0.89
C ALA A 317 18.52 -20.54 0.67
N THR A 318 17.62 -19.77 0.03
CA THR A 318 16.29 -20.23 -0.37
C THR A 318 16.29 -20.77 -1.78
N TYR A 319 15.30 -21.61 -2.10
CA TYR A 319 15.09 -22.06 -3.47
C TYR A 319 14.65 -20.90 -4.37
N TYR A 320 15.23 -20.87 -5.56
CA TYR A 320 14.71 -20.11 -6.70
C TYR A 320 14.94 -20.93 -7.98
N ASP A 321 14.04 -20.79 -8.94
CA ASP A 321 14.20 -21.50 -10.22
C ASP A 321 15.37 -20.92 -11.01
N GLY A 322 16.37 -21.77 -11.26
CA GLY A 322 17.61 -21.42 -11.94
C GLY A 322 18.71 -22.45 -11.70
N VAL A 323 19.84 -22.28 -12.40
CA VAL A 323 20.96 -23.25 -12.37
C VAL A 323 21.41 -23.54 -10.93
N VAL A 324 21.61 -22.49 -10.13
CA VAL A 324 22.09 -22.61 -8.75
C VAL A 324 21.02 -23.21 -7.85
N GLY A 325 19.79 -22.69 -7.88
CA GLY A 325 18.71 -23.20 -7.03
C GLY A 325 18.38 -24.67 -7.33
N ASN A 326 18.34 -25.02 -8.61
CA ASN A 326 18.10 -26.41 -9.01
C ASN A 326 19.23 -27.35 -8.57
N TRP A 327 20.49 -26.88 -8.55
CA TRP A 327 21.61 -27.66 -8.06
C TRP A 327 21.59 -27.79 -6.54
N LEU A 328 21.39 -26.72 -5.80
CA LEU A 328 21.36 -26.71 -4.33
C LEU A 328 20.22 -27.57 -3.76
N PHE A 329 19.06 -27.54 -4.41
CA PHE A 329 17.84 -28.20 -3.93
C PHE A 329 17.56 -29.55 -4.64
N ASP A 330 18.55 -30.12 -5.30
CA ASP A 330 18.47 -31.49 -5.81
C ASP A 330 18.55 -32.49 -4.63
N ASP A 331 17.60 -33.42 -4.54
CA ASP A 331 17.50 -34.41 -3.47
C ASP A 331 18.69 -35.36 -3.40
N ALA A 332 19.48 -35.45 -4.47
CA ALA A 332 20.68 -36.26 -4.51
C ALA A 332 21.90 -35.60 -3.85
N ARG A 333 21.87 -34.30 -3.53
CA ARG A 333 23.01 -33.57 -2.94
C ARG A 333 23.41 -34.12 -1.59
N LYS A 334 24.75 -34.14 -1.38
CA LYS A 334 25.37 -34.57 -0.12
C LYS A 334 26.43 -33.57 0.30
N ASP A 335 26.68 -33.51 1.59
CA ASP A 335 27.77 -32.70 2.14
C ASP A 335 29.09 -32.99 1.44
N GLY A 336 29.79 -31.97 1.00
CA GLY A 336 31.01 -32.02 0.24
C GLY A 336 30.85 -32.14 -1.29
N ASP A 337 29.61 -32.22 -1.82
CA ASP A 337 29.38 -32.18 -3.27
C ASP A 337 29.82 -30.84 -3.84
N THR A 338 30.58 -30.91 -4.97
CA THR A 338 31.07 -29.72 -5.66
C THR A 338 30.65 -29.73 -7.14
N GLU A 339 30.40 -28.53 -7.68
CA GLU A 339 30.07 -28.33 -9.09
C GLU A 339 30.55 -26.96 -9.55
N ILE A 340 30.90 -26.84 -10.85
CA ILE A 340 31.09 -25.55 -11.51
C ILE A 340 29.80 -25.23 -12.27
N LEU A 341 29.06 -24.24 -11.79
CA LEU A 341 27.77 -23.81 -12.37
C LEU A 341 27.99 -22.58 -13.25
N GLU A 342 27.54 -22.66 -14.50
CA GLU A 342 27.56 -21.51 -15.41
C GLU A 342 26.31 -20.68 -15.22
N VAL A 343 26.49 -19.39 -14.84
CA VAL A 343 25.41 -18.44 -14.59
C VAL A 343 25.68 -17.16 -15.40
N GLY A 344 25.01 -17.03 -16.52
CA GLY A 344 25.24 -15.93 -17.46
C GLY A 344 26.68 -15.94 -18.02
N THR A 345 27.46 -14.91 -17.69
CA THR A 345 28.88 -14.81 -18.07
C THR A 345 29.83 -15.33 -16.99
N SER A 346 29.33 -15.64 -15.78
CA SER A 346 30.15 -16.03 -14.63
C SER A 346 30.08 -17.52 -14.36
N TYR A 347 31.08 -18.03 -13.61
CA TYR A 347 31.13 -19.42 -13.14
C TYR A 347 31.15 -19.44 -11.62
N TYR A 348 30.31 -20.30 -11.04
CA TYR A 348 30.20 -20.51 -9.60
C TYR A 348 30.88 -21.84 -9.25
N VAL A 349 31.99 -21.82 -8.54
CA VAL A 349 32.59 -23.01 -7.95
C VAL A 349 31.89 -23.24 -6.62
N SER A 350 30.98 -24.18 -6.62
CA SER A 350 30.02 -24.43 -5.55
C SER A 350 30.43 -25.61 -4.70
N LEU A 351 30.25 -25.49 -3.37
CA LEU A 351 30.45 -26.55 -2.38
C LEU A 351 29.20 -26.62 -1.51
N PHE A 352 28.47 -27.73 -1.60
CA PHE A 352 27.27 -27.96 -0.81
C PHE A 352 27.61 -28.50 0.58
N HIS A 353 26.90 -28.04 1.62
CA HIS A 353 27.02 -28.52 2.99
C HIS A 353 25.76 -29.24 3.47
N SER A 354 24.62 -28.57 3.42
CA SER A 354 23.37 -29.15 3.92
C SER A 354 22.16 -28.49 3.30
N ARG A 355 21.05 -29.20 3.34
CA ARG A 355 19.72 -28.67 3.09
C ARG A 355 18.74 -29.27 4.08
N GLY A 356 17.82 -28.48 4.54
CA GLY A 356 16.73 -28.91 5.38
C GLY A 356 15.96 -27.76 5.98
N ARG A 357 14.90 -28.09 6.66
CA ARG A 357 14.06 -27.14 7.37
C ARG A 357 14.71 -26.68 8.68
N GLU A 358 14.40 -25.46 9.09
CA GLU A 358 14.94 -24.87 10.33
C GLU A 358 14.07 -25.25 11.52
N GLU A 359 14.66 -25.97 12.48
CA GLU A 359 13.97 -26.52 13.66
C GLU A 359 14.08 -25.60 14.91
N TYR A 360 14.76 -24.43 14.82
CA TYR A 360 14.78 -23.50 15.95
C TYR A 360 13.40 -22.90 16.14
N LYS A 361 13.05 -22.60 17.39
CA LYS A 361 11.77 -21.96 17.70
C LYS A 361 11.79 -20.49 17.33
N THR A 362 10.75 -20.04 16.66
CA THR A 362 10.44 -18.62 16.53
C THR A 362 10.06 -18.02 17.88
N VAL A 363 10.00 -16.70 17.94
CA VAL A 363 9.65 -16.00 19.18
C VAL A 363 8.55 -14.99 18.94
N ASP A 364 7.72 -14.80 19.96
CA ASP A 364 6.75 -13.73 20.04
C ASP A 364 7.29 -12.63 20.94
N ILE A 365 7.20 -11.40 20.51
CA ILE A 365 7.68 -10.24 21.26
C ILE A 365 6.70 -9.07 21.15
N ARG A 366 6.74 -8.18 22.14
CA ARG A 366 6.21 -6.83 22.00
C ARG A 366 7.34 -5.83 22.08
N HIS A 367 7.21 -4.72 21.33
CA HIS A 367 8.17 -3.64 21.46
C HIS A 367 7.52 -2.26 21.36
N ILE A 368 8.24 -1.26 21.90
CA ILE A 368 7.90 0.15 21.81
C ILE A 368 9.10 0.87 21.20
N LEU A 369 8.96 1.38 19.98
CA LEU A 369 10.02 2.14 19.33
C LEU A 369 9.91 3.63 19.68
N ILE A 370 11.00 4.16 20.23
CA ILE A 370 11.18 5.60 20.46
C ILE A 370 12.21 6.10 19.45
N THR A 371 11.75 6.80 18.42
CA THR A 371 12.62 7.42 17.42
C THR A 371 13.25 8.70 17.97
N PRO A 372 14.53 9.00 17.65
CA PRO A 372 15.10 10.30 17.93
C PRO A 372 14.30 11.41 17.21
N GLU A 373 14.18 12.57 17.84
CA GLU A 373 13.58 13.73 17.19
C GLU A 373 14.42 14.19 15.98
N THR A 374 13.79 14.90 15.06
CA THR A 374 14.50 15.46 13.89
C THR A 374 15.40 16.61 14.35
N GLY A 375 16.70 16.49 14.08
CA GLY A 375 17.67 17.54 14.37
C GLY A 375 17.47 18.80 13.50
N THR A 376 18.11 19.88 13.93
CA THR A 376 18.08 21.17 13.22
C THR A 376 19.25 21.35 12.26
N LYS A 377 20.32 20.56 12.43
CA LYS A 377 21.54 20.61 11.61
C LYS A 377 21.45 19.61 10.47
N ALA A 378 22.02 19.98 9.32
CA ALA A 378 22.16 19.08 8.18
C ALA A 378 23.47 18.27 8.29
N GLN A 379 23.52 17.12 7.64
CA GLN A 379 24.73 16.30 7.56
C GLN A 379 25.87 17.12 6.92
N GLY A 380 26.99 17.22 7.63
CA GLY A 380 28.14 18.04 7.24
C GLY A 380 28.26 19.38 7.98
N ASP A 381 27.21 19.81 8.71
CA ASP A 381 27.28 21.01 9.55
C ASP A 381 28.13 20.75 10.80
N GLU A 382 28.79 21.84 11.29
CA GLU A 382 29.53 21.76 12.55
C GLU A 382 28.63 21.40 13.71
N GLY A 383 28.99 20.30 14.43
CA GLY A 383 28.24 19.77 15.56
C GLY A 383 26.99 18.97 15.18
N TYR A 384 26.84 18.54 13.94
CA TYR A 384 25.78 17.59 13.52
C TYR A 384 25.86 16.27 14.32
N GLU A 385 27.03 15.67 14.41
CA GLU A 385 27.24 14.41 15.13
C GLU A 385 26.94 14.52 16.63
N ASP A 386 27.29 15.67 17.25
CA ASP A 386 26.98 15.95 18.64
C ASP A 386 25.45 16.08 18.87
N GLU A 387 24.75 16.77 17.95
CA GLU A 387 23.29 16.88 18.00
C GLU A 387 22.65 15.50 17.85
N GLN A 388 23.07 14.68 16.86
CA GLN A 388 22.54 13.33 16.66
C GLN A 388 22.75 12.44 17.89
N THR A 389 23.92 12.55 18.52
CA THR A 389 24.24 11.81 19.77
C THR A 389 23.30 12.22 20.90
N GLN A 390 23.01 13.52 21.05
CA GLN A 390 22.09 14.02 22.08
C GLN A 390 20.65 13.57 21.82
N LEU A 391 20.20 13.60 20.57
CA LEU A 391 18.85 13.16 20.19
C LEU A 391 18.65 11.66 20.44
N LYS A 392 19.63 10.82 20.10
CA LYS A 392 19.62 9.40 20.43
C LYS A 392 19.60 9.14 21.92
N ALA A 393 20.41 9.88 22.70
CA ALA A 393 20.41 9.77 24.16
C ALA A 393 19.07 10.19 24.77
N ALA A 394 18.39 11.19 24.22
CA ALA A 394 17.06 11.59 24.65
C ALA A 394 16.01 10.51 24.36
N ALA A 395 16.06 9.88 23.18
CA ALA A 395 15.19 8.75 22.84
C ALA A 395 15.41 7.56 23.79
N ARG A 396 16.66 7.26 24.11
CA ARG A 396 17.03 6.21 25.10
C ARG A 396 16.48 6.53 26.49
N THR A 397 16.63 7.77 26.94
CA THR A 397 16.08 8.20 28.25
C THR A 397 14.56 8.02 28.29
N LYS A 398 13.87 8.39 27.21
CA LYS A 398 12.42 8.19 27.11
C LYS A 398 12.02 6.72 27.13
N ALA A 399 12.76 5.85 26.47
CA ALA A 399 12.55 4.39 26.52
C ALA A 399 12.74 3.84 27.95
N GLU A 400 13.75 4.35 28.69
CA GLU A 400 13.99 3.99 30.09
C GLU A 400 12.85 4.45 31.00
N GLU A 401 12.31 5.65 30.80
CA GLU A 401 11.14 6.16 31.52
C GLU A 401 9.91 5.27 31.30
N ILE A 402 9.62 4.88 30.05
CA ILE A 402 8.49 4.00 29.69
C ILE A 402 8.66 2.62 30.36
N LEU A 403 9.85 2.03 30.31
CA LEU A 403 10.12 0.76 30.96
C LEU A 403 9.97 0.87 32.48
N ALA A 404 10.42 1.97 33.08
CA ALA A 404 10.26 2.22 34.52
C ALA A 404 8.78 2.44 34.89
N GLN A 405 8.01 3.15 34.05
CA GLN A 405 6.56 3.32 34.19
C GLN A 405 5.86 1.95 34.21
N TRP A 406 6.15 1.10 33.22
CA TRP A 406 5.59 -0.25 33.16
C TRP A 406 5.95 -1.07 34.41
N LYS A 407 7.23 -1.10 34.83
CA LYS A 407 7.70 -1.85 36.00
C LYS A 407 7.09 -1.38 37.32
N SER A 408 6.74 -0.11 37.42
CA SER A 408 6.11 0.47 38.63
C SER A 408 4.58 0.37 38.61
N GLY A 409 3.99 0.03 37.48
CA GLY A 409 2.56 -0.18 37.28
C GLY A 409 2.13 -1.63 37.50
N GLU A 410 1.21 -2.10 36.67
CA GLU A 410 0.70 -3.47 36.72
C GLU A 410 1.72 -4.50 36.26
N ALA A 411 2.69 -4.11 35.45
CA ALA A 411 3.77 -4.93 34.90
C ALA A 411 3.26 -6.21 34.20
N THR A 412 2.12 -6.12 33.51
CA THR A 412 1.51 -7.20 32.73
C THR A 412 1.76 -6.99 31.24
N GLU A 413 1.59 -8.04 30.43
CA GLU A 413 1.66 -7.95 28.97
C GLU A 413 0.62 -6.95 28.42
N ASP A 414 -0.62 -6.97 28.95
CA ASP A 414 -1.68 -6.04 28.54
C ASP A 414 -1.30 -4.58 28.83
N SER A 415 -0.69 -4.30 29.99
CA SER A 415 -0.22 -2.93 30.31
C SER A 415 0.96 -2.51 29.43
N PHE A 416 1.79 -3.44 28.97
CA PHE A 416 2.83 -3.17 27.98
C PHE A 416 2.22 -2.84 26.60
N ALA A 417 1.22 -3.61 26.18
CA ALA A 417 0.49 -3.38 24.94
C ALA A 417 -0.17 -1.98 24.92
N GLN A 418 -0.75 -1.56 26.03
CA GLN A 418 -1.32 -0.22 26.15
C GLN A 418 -0.25 0.88 26.02
N LEU A 419 0.91 0.71 26.66
CA LEU A 419 2.02 1.66 26.52
C LEU A 419 2.58 1.70 25.09
N ALA A 420 2.58 0.56 24.39
CA ALA A 420 2.97 0.50 22.99
C ALA A 420 2.03 1.31 22.11
N LEU A 421 0.72 1.17 22.29
CA LEU A 421 -0.29 1.94 21.59
C LEU A 421 -0.10 3.45 21.77
N GLU A 422 0.20 3.89 23.00
CA GLU A 422 0.34 5.30 23.36
C GLU A 422 1.67 5.93 22.95
N ASN A 423 2.77 5.17 22.92
CA ASN A 423 4.12 5.74 22.84
C ASN A 423 4.96 5.26 21.66
N SER A 424 4.61 4.13 21.00
CA SER A 424 5.45 3.60 19.95
C SER A 424 5.34 4.38 18.64
N ALA A 425 6.46 4.61 17.99
CA ALA A 425 6.53 5.12 16.64
C ALA A 425 6.39 4.01 15.58
N ASP A 426 6.44 2.74 15.98
CA ASP A 426 6.29 1.59 15.11
C ASP A 426 4.82 1.30 14.77
N GLY A 427 4.58 0.76 13.56
CA GLY A 427 3.24 0.42 13.10
C GLY A 427 2.55 -0.68 13.90
N SER A 428 3.31 -1.58 14.53
CA SER A 428 2.79 -2.63 15.41
C SER A 428 2.09 -2.08 16.67
N LYS A 429 2.20 -0.78 16.97
CA LYS A 429 1.52 -0.15 18.11
C LYS A 429 0.03 -0.46 18.16
N TYR A 430 -0.63 -0.58 16.99
CA TYR A 430 -2.06 -0.86 16.91
C TYR A 430 -2.43 -2.28 17.34
N ASP A 431 -1.42 -3.18 17.38
CA ASP A 431 -1.50 -4.54 17.92
C ASP A 431 -0.80 -4.63 19.29
N GLY A 432 -0.62 -3.48 19.95
CA GLY A 432 0.08 -3.39 21.22
C GLY A 432 1.57 -3.72 21.13
N GLY A 433 2.21 -3.39 20.01
CA GLY A 433 3.62 -3.66 19.74
C GLY A 433 3.95 -5.12 19.42
N LEU A 434 2.96 -5.98 19.17
CA LEU A 434 3.14 -7.42 18.99
C LEU A 434 3.73 -7.75 17.61
N TYR A 435 4.73 -8.63 17.62
CA TYR A 435 5.19 -9.42 16.49
C TYR A 435 5.20 -10.90 16.90
N THR A 436 4.53 -11.73 16.12
CA THR A 436 4.45 -13.17 16.34
C THR A 436 5.33 -13.93 15.36
N ARG A 437 5.82 -15.08 15.79
CA ARG A 437 6.60 -15.99 14.94
C ARG A 437 7.81 -15.31 14.28
N VAL A 438 8.46 -14.42 15.01
CA VAL A 438 9.69 -13.74 14.55
C VAL A 438 10.75 -14.78 14.29
N THR A 439 11.39 -14.73 13.10
CA THR A 439 12.48 -15.61 12.70
C THR A 439 13.84 -14.94 12.88
N LYS A 440 14.91 -15.73 12.97
CA LYS A 440 16.29 -15.22 13.00
C LYS A 440 16.59 -14.43 11.73
N GLY A 441 17.23 -13.27 11.88
CA GLY A 441 17.59 -12.40 10.77
C GLY A 441 16.42 -11.56 10.21
N TRP A 442 15.23 -11.62 10.79
CA TRP A 442 14.09 -10.80 10.41
C TRP A 442 14.30 -9.30 10.67
N ALA A 443 14.97 -8.97 11.77
CA ALA A 443 15.26 -7.59 12.16
C ALA A 443 16.78 -7.33 12.15
N VAL A 444 17.15 -6.06 12.39
CA VAL A 444 18.57 -5.66 12.56
C VAL A 444 19.25 -6.45 13.68
N GLU A 445 20.56 -6.58 13.59
CA GLU A 445 21.37 -7.49 14.42
C GLU A 445 21.08 -7.34 15.92
N GLU A 446 21.10 -6.13 16.45
CA GLU A 446 20.93 -5.87 17.89
C GLU A 446 19.55 -6.30 18.40
N PHE A 447 18.51 -6.09 17.57
CA PHE A 447 17.14 -6.52 17.88
C PHE A 447 17.02 -8.04 17.81
N ASN A 448 17.56 -8.66 16.76
CA ASN A 448 17.61 -10.10 16.58
C ASN A 448 18.35 -10.80 17.74
N ASP A 449 19.53 -10.30 18.12
CA ASP A 449 20.32 -10.87 19.19
C ASP A 449 19.61 -10.83 20.55
N TRP A 450 18.88 -9.73 20.80
CA TRP A 450 18.04 -9.67 22.00
C TRP A 450 16.93 -10.72 21.97
N CYS A 451 16.24 -10.89 20.85
CA CYS A 451 15.14 -11.84 20.71
C CYS A 451 15.58 -13.29 20.86
N PHE A 452 16.75 -13.64 20.33
CA PHE A 452 17.25 -15.02 20.27
C PHE A 452 18.34 -15.35 21.28
N ASP A 453 18.55 -14.50 22.29
CA ASP A 453 19.40 -14.84 23.42
C ASP A 453 18.84 -16.08 24.16
N ALA A 454 19.63 -17.14 24.25
CA ALA A 454 19.21 -18.43 24.78
C ALA A 454 18.80 -18.39 26.28
N SER A 455 19.13 -17.31 27.00
CA SER A 455 18.72 -17.10 28.40
C SER A 455 17.32 -16.49 28.54
N ARG A 456 16.69 -16.07 27.45
CA ARG A 456 15.42 -15.35 27.44
C ARG A 456 14.27 -16.20 28.00
N LYS A 457 13.41 -15.56 28.79
CA LYS A 457 12.23 -16.16 29.42
C LYS A 457 11.01 -15.27 29.19
N ASP A 458 9.85 -15.89 29.20
CA ASP A 458 8.56 -15.19 29.11
C ASP A 458 8.47 -14.09 30.16
N GLY A 459 8.10 -12.88 29.72
CA GLY A 459 8.05 -11.68 30.56
C GLY A 459 9.36 -10.91 30.69
N ASP A 460 10.48 -11.38 30.12
CA ASP A 460 11.75 -10.63 30.12
C ASP A 460 11.58 -9.31 29.38
N THR A 461 12.18 -8.24 29.93
CA THR A 461 12.17 -6.92 29.32
C THR A 461 13.57 -6.35 29.21
N GLY A 462 13.77 -5.50 28.21
CA GLY A 462 15.05 -4.83 27.99
C GLY A 462 14.89 -3.58 27.15
N ILE A 463 16.01 -2.91 26.90
CA ILE A 463 16.08 -1.82 25.94
C ILE A 463 17.21 -2.12 24.96
N VAL A 464 16.87 -2.05 23.67
CA VAL A 464 17.78 -2.27 22.55
C VAL A 464 17.89 -0.98 21.74
N ASP A 465 19.09 -0.53 21.50
CA ASP A 465 19.34 0.61 20.60
C ASP A 465 19.69 0.09 19.22
N THR A 466 19.04 0.66 18.20
CA THR A 466 19.26 0.35 16.80
C THR A 466 19.43 1.63 15.99
N THR A 467 19.62 1.50 14.69
CA THR A 467 19.63 2.65 13.77
C THR A 467 18.28 3.39 13.69
N TYR A 468 17.17 2.74 14.05
CA TYR A 468 15.82 3.33 14.06
C TYR A 468 15.51 4.11 15.34
N GLY A 469 16.17 3.79 16.45
CA GLY A 469 15.94 4.41 17.75
C GLY A 469 16.14 3.43 18.90
N SER A 470 15.54 3.73 20.04
CA SER A 470 15.57 2.87 21.24
C SER A 470 14.27 2.08 21.33
N HIS A 471 14.38 0.76 21.40
CA HIS A 471 13.27 -0.18 21.54
C HIS A 471 13.13 -0.64 22.99
N VAL A 472 11.98 -0.41 23.61
CA VAL A 472 11.61 -1.14 24.82
C VAL A 472 11.08 -2.48 24.39
N MET A 473 11.68 -3.56 24.89
CA MET A 473 11.39 -4.93 24.47
C MET A 473 10.65 -5.68 25.58
N TYR A 474 9.71 -6.53 25.20
CA TYR A 474 9.03 -7.50 26.05
C TYR A 474 9.00 -8.86 25.34
N PHE A 475 9.54 -9.90 25.96
CA PHE A 475 9.54 -11.25 25.43
C PHE A 475 8.24 -11.94 25.82
N VAL A 476 7.38 -12.25 24.84
CA VAL A 476 6.11 -12.93 25.07
C VAL A 476 6.33 -14.43 25.27
N GLY A 477 7.12 -15.05 24.38
CA GLY A 477 7.43 -16.47 24.48
C GLY A 477 8.05 -17.06 23.23
N TYR A 478 8.28 -18.38 23.30
CA TYR A 478 8.66 -19.17 22.13
C TYR A 478 7.42 -19.71 21.43
N ASP A 479 7.44 -19.73 20.08
CA ASP A 479 6.35 -20.24 19.25
C ASP A 479 6.82 -21.45 18.40
N LEU A 480 6.20 -21.68 17.28
CA LEU A 480 6.44 -22.79 16.35
C LEU A 480 7.91 -22.86 15.91
N PRO A 481 8.41 -24.05 15.51
CA PRO A 481 9.64 -24.13 14.74
C PRO A 481 9.57 -23.23 13.49
N ALA A 482 10.69 -22.64 13.08
CA ALA A 482 10.73 -21.67 11.98
C ALA A 482 10.09 -22.19 10.69
N TRP A 483 10.34 -23.46 10.34
CA TRP A 483 9.69 -24.09 9.17
C TRP A 483 8.16 -24.15 9.32
N ALA A 484 7.67 -24.49 10.52
CA ALA A 484 6.23 -24.61 10.75
C ALA A 484 5.55 -23.22 10.80
N ALA A 485 6.25 -22.20 11.30
CA ALA A 485 5.81 -20.81 11.25
C ALA A 485 5.66 -20.32 9.80
N SER A 486 6.63 -20.64 8.93
CA SER A 486 6.55 -20.30 7.50
C SER A 486 5.38 -21.00 6.80
N VAL A 487 5.21 -22.31 7.03
CA VAL A 487 4.06 -23.07 6.49
C VAL A 487 2.73 -22.49 7.00
N THR A 488 2.65 -22.14 8.28
CA THR A 488 1.44 -21.53 8.87
C THR A 488 1.10 -20.21 8.18
N SER A 489 2.11 -19.37 7.95
CA SER A 489 1.95 -18.08 7.26
C SER A 489 1.39 -18.26 5.86
N ASP A 490 1.94 -19.17 5.08
CA ASP A 490 1.49 -19.45 3.71
C ASP A 490 0.06 -20.00 3.67
N LEU A 491 -0.27 -20.91 4.60
CA LEU A 491 -1.63 -21.45 4.70
C LEU A 491 -2.64 -20.39 5.12
N GLN A 492 -2.27 -19.51 6.07
CA GLN A 492 -3.10 -18.38 6.50
C GLN A 492 -3.29 -17.36 5.36
N GLU A 493 -2.22 -17.01 4.65
CA GLU A 493 -2.28 -16.11 3.49
C GLU A 493 -3.19 -16.67 2.40
N LYS A 494 -3.01 -17.95 2.05
CA LYS A 494 -3.83 -18.63 1.06
C LYS A 494 -5.31 -18.64 1.45
N ALA A 495 -5.62 -19.07 2.67
CA ALA A 495 -7.01 -19.14 3.16
C ALA A 495 -7.67 -17.75 3.24
N THR A 496 -6.92 -16.74 3.69
CA THR A 496 -7.39 -15.34 3.74
C THR A 496 -7.60 -14.77 2.34
N SER A 497 -6.71 -15.09 1.38
CA SER A 497 -6.86 -14.71 -0.02
C SER A 497 -8.09 -15.36 -0.67
N GLU A 498 -8.30 -16.66 -0.44
CA GLU A 498 -9.48 -17.39 -0.92
C GLU A 498 -10.78 -16.82 -0.33
N TRP A 499 -10.79 -16.55 0.98
CA TRP A 499 -11.92 -15.92 1.65
C TRP A 499 -12.23 -14.52 1.10
N SER A 500 -11.23 -13.67 0.95
CA SER A 500 -11.40 -12.31 0.42
C SER A 500 -11.84 -12.31 -1.04
N THR A 501 -11.34 -13.25 -1.84
CA THR A 501 -11.76 -13.47 -3.23
C THR A 501 -13.24 -13.88 -3.27
N ALA A 502 -13.65 -14.85 -2.46
CA ALA A 502 -15.05 -15.28 -2.37
C ALA A 502 -15.99 -14.14 -1.95
N LEU A 503 -15.54 -13.22 -1.07
CA LEU A 503 -16.30 -12.01 -0.73
C LEU A 503 -16.50 -11.08 -1.95
N SER A 504 -15.57 -11.04 -2.88
CA SER A 504 -15.62 -10.14 -4.04
C SER A 504 -16.36 -10.70 -5.26
N GLU A 505 -16.61 -12.01 -5.30
CA GLU A 505 -17.20 -12.70 -6.46
C GLU A 505 -18.73 -12.63 -6.48
N ASN A 506 -19.30 -12.73 -7.70
CA ASN A 506 -20.74 -12.89 -7.94
C ASN A 506 -21.62 -11.82 -7.26
N ALA A 507 -21.15 -10.58 -7.15
CA ALA A 507 -21.94 -9.46 -6.66
C ALA A 507 -22.97 -9.01 -7.71
N ASP A 508 -24.17 -8.63 -7.25
CA ASP A 508 -25.12 -7.89 -8.10
C ASP A 508 -24.69 -6.43 -8.18
N VAL A 509 -24.03 -6.07 -9.29
CA VAL A 509 -23.46 -4.75 -9.51
C VAL A 509 -24.22 -4.01 -10.60
N GLN A 510 -24.78 -2.85 -10.27
CA GLN A 510 -25.44 -1.96 -11.20
C GLN A 510 -24.70 -0.63 -11.26
N GLN A 511 -24.35 -0.20 -12.46
CA GLN A 511 -23.67 1.07 -12.71
C GLN A 511 -24.65 2.11 -13.25
N SER A 512 -24.56 3.33 -12.73
CA SER A 512 -25.32 4.47 -13.24
C SER A 512 -24.47 5.27 -14.23
N ASP A 513 -24.89 5.34 -15.49
CA ASP A 513 -24.21 6.14 -16.53
C ASP A 513 -23.99 7.60 -16.14
N PHE A 514 -24.91 8.17 -15.34
CA PHE A 514 -24.79 9.54 -14.89
C PHE A 514 -23.75 9.69 -13.80
N GLY A 515 -23.79 8.84 -12.77
CA GLY A 515 -22.87 8.92 -11.64
C GLY A 515 -21.42 8.56 -12.04
N MET A 516 -21.26 7.56 -12.91
CA MET A 516 -19.95 7.11 -13.40
C MET A 516 -19.20 8.16 -14.23
N LYS A 517 -19.87 9.20 -14.76
CA LYS A 517 -19.19 10.33 -15.41
C LYS A 517 -18.27 11.12 -14.48
N PHE A 518 -18.46 11.01 -13.18
CA PHE A 518 -17.74 11.76 -12.16
C PHE A 518 -16.67 10.92 -11.45
N VAL A 519 -16.50 9.66 -11.84
CA VAL A 519 -15.51 8.73 -11.29
C VAL A 519 -14.31 8.63 -12.23
N GLY A 520 -13.07 8.70 -11.70
CA GLY A 520 -11.82 8.55 -12.42
C GLY A 520 -11.22 9.84 -12.97
#